data_8287c8ab1b8cd245a35ded1040dd46e6
#
_entry.id   8287c8ab1b8cd245a35ded1040dd46e6
#
_cell.length_a   1.000
_cell.length_b   1.000
_cell.length_c   1.000
_cell.angle_alpha   90.00
_cell.angle_beta   90.00
_cell.angle_gamma   90.00
#
_symmetry.space_group_name_H-M   'P 1'
#
loop_
_entity.id
_entity.type
_entity.pdbx_description
1 polymer ?
#
loop_
_entity_poly.entity_id
_entity_poly.type
_entity_poly.pdbx_seq_one_letter_code
_entity_poly.pdbx_strand_id
1 'polypeptide(L)'
;MASDTKAYPSPLLKSGALDDKFQFEEATPVIGREYPTVNIVDDILNASNADELIRDLAITISERGVVFFRAQNNLTDALQKQLVHRLGQLTNKPSDSTLHIHPILNNTSEFGVADAEISTISSLQRKKTFGNQQNQRHTGSRRYDAAQWHSDIQFEPVPADYTSLRLTQLPQTGGDTLWASGYEIYDRFSRAYQVFFESLTATFVGDGFIKAAAANPDKIKIYDQKRGSPKNVGNELTAVHPVVRTNPVTGWKSIFALGPFPKYINELNDKESEELLKKFKDTIYENHDLQVRLKWKSENDLAIWDNRSAFHTATNDYEGLGERFGNRAVGIGEEPYLDPKSRSRTEVLEERQQNVKVDAKGGIDTSNTVSA
;
A
#
# COMPACT_ATOMS: atom_id res chain seq x y z
N MET A 1 -23.56 -31.96 -6.31
CA MET A 1 -22.24 -31.31 -6.41
C MET A 1 -22.08 -30.54 -5.15
N ALA A 2 -21.18 -30.94 -4.26
CA ALA A 2 -20.87 -30.16 -3.07
C ALA A 2 -20.18 -28.87 -3.54
N SER A 3 -20.76 -27.72 -3.25
CA SER A 3 -20.10 -26.44 -3.44
C SER A 3 -18.93 -26.41 -2.45
N ASP A 4 -17.71 -26.56 -2.92
CA ASP A 4 -16.53 -26.18 -2.16
C ASP A 4 -16.66 -24.69 -1.84
N THR A 5 -17.26 -24.38 -0.69
CA THR A 5 -17.31 -23.00 -0.20
C THR A 5 -15.91 -22.64 0.24
N LYS A 6 -15.17 -21.93 -0.62
CA LYS A 6 -13.86 -21.36 -0.29
C LYS A 6 -13.99 -20.58 1.02
N ALA A 7 -13.26 -21.01 2.05
CA ALA A 7 -13.23 -20.29 3.32
C ALA A 7 -12.32 -19.05 3.19
N TYR A 8 -12.85 -17.89 3.53
CA TYR A 8 -12.10 -16.63 3.55
C TYR A 8 -11.70 -16.28 5.00
N PRO A 9 -10.56 -15.60 5.21
CA PRO A 9 -10.15 -15.16 6.53
C PRO A 9 -11.18 -14.22 7.18
N SER A 10 -11.40 -14.38 8.48
CA SER A 10 -12.18 -13.42 9.25
C SER A 10 -11.37 -12.15 9.50
N PRO A 11 -12.02 -10.96 9.51
CA PRO A 11 -11.36 -9.71 9.87
C PRO A 11 -10.68 -9.80 11.25
N LEU A 12 -9.52 -9.14 11.37
CA LEU A 12 -8.75 -9.10 12.59
C LEU A 12 -9.21 -7.94 13.49
N LEU A 13 -9.13 -8.15 14.80
CA LEU A 13 -9.41 -7.11 15.79
C LEU A 13 -8.11 -6.73 16.50
N LYS A 14 -7.94 -5.43 16.76
CA LYS A 14 -6.83 -4.92 17.59
C LYS A 14 -7.03 -5.34 19.04
N SER A 15 -5.92 -5.56 19.74
CA SER A 15 -5.95 -5.73 21.21
C SER A 15 -6.16 -4.40 21.94
N GLY A 16 -5.77 -3.28 21.30
CA GLY A 16 -5.72 -1.94 21.88
C GLY A 16 -4.33 -1.56 22.42
N ALA A 17 -3.42 -2.52 22.57
CA ALA A 17 -2.12 -2.30 23.20
C ALA A 17 -1.29 -1.18 22.56
N LEU A 18 -1.40 -0.99 21.23
CA LEU A 18 -0.69 0.08 20.53
C LEU A 18 -1.28 1.46 20.86
N ASP A 19 -2.60 1.58 20.76
CA ASP A 19 -3.32 2.86 20.94
C ASP A 19 -3.33 3.28 22.43
N ASP A 20 -3.32 2.34 23.36
CA ASP A 20 -3.22 2.59 24.81
C ASP A 20 -1.81 3.06 25.21
N LYS A 21 -0.76 2.61 24.49
CA LYS A 21 0.63 2.89 24.85
C LYS A 21 1.16 4.15 24.22
N PHE A 22 0.74 4.49 22.98
CA PHE A 22 1.36 5.56 22.20
C PHE A 22 0.36 6.61 21.74
N GLN A 23 0.78 7.86 21.86
CA GLN A 23 0.04 8.97 21.26
C GLN A 23 0.17 8.95 19.74
N PHE A 24 -0.90 9.31 19.06
CA PHE A 24 -0.97 9.40 17.62
C PHE A 24 -1.82 10.59 17.17
N GLU A 25 -1.62 10.99 15.94
CA GLU A 25 -2.41 12.01 15.25
C GLU A 25 -3.01 11.43 13.97
N GLU A 26 -4.32 11.56 13.80
CA GLU A 26 -4.96 11.22 12.53
C GLU A 26 -4.60 12.29 11.50
N ALA A 27 -3.88 11.91 10.44
CA ALA A 27 -3.45 12.86 9.42
C ALA A 27 -4.64 13.44 8.64
N THR A 28 -5.66 12.61 8.39
CA THR A 28 -6.97 12.99 7.84
C THR A 28 -8.06 12.13 8.48
N PRO A 29 -9.35 12.47 8.37
CA PRO A 29 -10.44 11.61 8.85
C PRO A 29 -10.46 10.22 8.20
N VAL A 30 -9.97 10.12 6.96
CA VAL A 30 -10.10 8.93 6.11
C VAL A 30 -8.85 8.07 6.08
N ILE A 31 -7.68 8.66 5.88
CA ILE A 31 -6.43 7.96 5.58
C ILE A 31 -5.26 8.64 6.29
N GLY A 32 -4.29 7.83 6.72
CA GLY A 32 -3.07 8.30 7.34
C GLY A 32 -3.17 8.49 8.86
N ARG A 33 -2.13 8.04 9.57
CA ARG A 33 -1.92 8.26 11.01
C ARG A 33 -0.44 8.51 11.24
N GLU A 34 -0.10 9.45 12.08
CA GLU A 34 1.27 9.73 12.49
C GLU A 34 1.48 9.36 13.96
N TYR A 35 2.61 8.70 14.24
CA TYR A 35 3.13 8.45 15.58
C TYR A 35 4.37 9.33 15.79
N PRO A 36 4.20 10.58 16.27
CA PRO A 36 5.25 11.59 16.19
C PRO A 36 6.48 11.31 17.08
N THR A 37 6.30 10.56 18.16
CA THR A 37 7.33 10.32 19.18
C THR A 37 7.77 8.87 19.30
N VAL A 38 7.16 7.94 18.55
CA VAL A 38 7.46 6.51 18.66
C VAL A 38 8.72 6.17 17.90
N ASN A 39 9.65 5.48 18.57
CA ASN A 39 10.80 4.82 17.96
C ASN A 39 10.47 3.35 17.69
N ILE A 40 10.50 2.95 16.43
CA ILE A 40 10.15 1.58 16.01
C ILE A 40 11.04 0.53 16.68
N VAL A 41 12.33 0.79 16.80
CA VAL A 41 13.28 -0.19 17.36
C VAL A 41 13.09 -0.31 18.87
N ASP A 42 13.12 0.83 19.55
CA ASP A 42 13.17 0.84 21.02
C ASP A 42 11.79 0.56 21.64
N ASP A 43 10.74 1.13 21.07
CA ASP A 43 9.39 1.11 21.65
C ASP A 43 8.54 -0.08 21.17
N ILE A 44 8.82 -0.60 19.95
CA ILE A 44 8.00 -1.65 19.33
C ILE A 44 8.79 -2.95 19.17
N LEU A 45 9.92 -2.96 18.41
CA LEU A 45 10.66 -4.20 18.10
C LEU A 45 11.29 -4.83 19.33
N ASN A 46 11.79 -4.03 20.27
CA ASN A 46 12.44 -4.47 21.52
C ASN A 46 11.46 -4.58 22.70
N ALA A 47 10.19 -4.27 22.52
CA ALA A 47 9.20 -4.39 23.57
C ALA A 47 8.98 -5.86 23.99
N SER A 48 8.67 -6.10 25.26
CA SER A 48 8.36 -7.45 25.78
C SER A 48 7.12 -8.07 25.11
N ASN A 49 6.16 -7.22 24.66
CA ASN A 49 4.96 -7.60 23.91
C ASN A 49 5.03 -7.16 22.43
N ALA A 50 6.23 -7.24 21.83
CA ALA A 50 6.47 -6.76 20.46
C ALA A 50 5.51 -7.33 19.41
N ASP A 51 5.17 -8.62 19.48
CA ASP A 51 4.25 -9.25 18.51
C ASP A 51 2.85 -8.67 18.59
N GLU A 52 2.37 -8.36 19.79
CA GLU A 52 1.08 -7.73 20.00
C GLU A 52 1.05 -6.30 19.43
N LEU A 53 2.09 -5.49 19.72
CA LEU A 53 2.22 -4.13 19.20
C LEU A 53 2.35 -4.12 17.68
N ILE A 54 3.13 -5.03 17.10
CA ILE A 54 3.30 -5.13 15.64
C ILE A 54 2.01 -5.59 14.96
N ARG A 55 1.27 -6.52 15.60
CA ARG A 55 -0.03 -6.96 15.07
C ARG A 55 -1.05 -5.82 15.07
N ASP A 56 -1.15 -5.07 16.16
CA ASP A 56 -2.03 -3.89 16.25
C ASP A 56 -1.61 -2.80 15.25
N LEU A 57 -0.31 -2.59 15.08
CA LEU A 57 0.24 -1.67 14.06
C LEU A 57 -0.16 -2.12 12.65
N ALA A 58 -0.04 -3.41 12.33
CA ALA A 58 -0.42 -3.94 11.02
C ALA A 58 -1.93 -3.75 10.74
N ILE A 59 -2.79 -4.00 11.73
CA ILE A 59 -4.24 -3.75 11.61
C ILE A 59 -4.49 -2.25 11.42
N THR A 60 -3.81 -1.40 12.19
CA THR A 60 -3.92 0.06 12.06
C THR A 60 -3.51 0.54 10.67
N ILE A 61 -2.40 0.01 10.12
CA ILE A 61 -1.97 0.33 8.75
C ILE A 61 -3.05 -0.08 7.75
N SER A 62 -3.65 -1.27 7.91
CA SER A 62 -4.70 -1.75 7.02
C SER A 62 -5.99 -0.93 7.13
N GLU A 63 -6.36 -0.45 8.31
CA GLU A 63 -7.53 0.42 8.52
C GLU A 63 -7.28 1.86 8.02
N ARG A 64 -6.05 2.40 8.20
CA ARG A 64 -5.68 3.78 7.90
C ARG A 64 -4.95 3.97 6.57
N GLY A 65 -4.68 2.87 5.83
CA GLY A 65 -3.95 2.88 4.57
C GLY A 65 -2.45 3.11 4.71
N VAL A 66 -2.02 4.09 5.51
CA VAL A 66 -0.62 4.43 5.76
C VAL A 66 -0.40 4.98 7.16
N VAL A 67 0.76 4.71 7.74
CA VAL A 67 1.23 5.31 9.00
C VAL A 67 2.61 5.93 8.84
N PHE A 68 2.91 6.93 9.68
CA PHE A 68 4.14 7.71 9.63
C PHE A 68 4.87 7.71 10.97
N PHE A 69 6.20 7.65 10.90
CA PHE A 69 7.09 7.78 12.04
C PHE A 69 8.22 8.76 11.70
N ARG A 70 8.65 9.57 12.67
CA ARG A 70 9.70 10.58 12.48
C ARG A 70 11.06 10.07 12.92
N ALA A 71 12.12 10.45 12.20
CA ALA A 71 13.53 10.33 12.60
C ALA A 71 13.94 8.96 13.16
N GLN A 72 13.64 7.88 12.48
CA GLN A 72 13.94 6.50 12.90
C GLN A 72 15.43 6.18 12.72
N ASN A 73 16.32 6.88 13.44
CA ASN A 73 17.76 6.90 13.20
C ASN A 73 18.46 5.59 13.51
N ASN A 74 17.92 4.75 14.38
CA ASN A 74 18.45 3.43 14.74
C ASN A 74 17.80 2.28 13.95
N LEU A 75 16.85 2.56 13.03
CA LEU A 75 16.23 1.57 12.17
C LEU A 75 17.19 1.21 11.02
N THR A 76 17.87 0.08 11.13
CA THR A 76 18.71 -0.47 10.05
C THR A 76 17.87 -1.13 8.96
N ASP A 77 18.44 -1.38 7.78
CA ASP A 77 17.76 -2.09 6.70
C ASP A 77 17.33 -3.51 7.12
N ALA A 78 18.14 -4.20 7.93
CA ALA A 78 17.80 -5.51 8.47
C ALA A 78 16.59 -5.45 9.40
N LEU A 79 16.50 -4.46 10.29
CA LEU A 79 15.36 -4.25 11.17
C LEU A 79 14.12 -3.79 10.40
N GLN A 80 14.30 -2.97 9.36
CA GLN A 80 13.21 -2.56 8.46
C GLN A 80 12.59 -3.77 7.74
N LYS A 81 13.42 -4.68 7.22
CA LYS A 81 12.97 -5.95 6.62
C LYS A 81 12.25 -6.83 7.64
N GLN A 82 12.82 -6.99 8.84
CA GLN A 82 12.22 -7.75 9.92
C GLN A 82 10.82 -7.22 10.28
N LEU A 83 10.68 -5.91 10.40
CA LEU A 83 9.39 -5.26 10.69
C LEU A 83 8.36 -5.58 9.63
N VAL A 84 8.67 -5.33 8.34
CA VAL A 84 7.74 -5.56 7.23
C VAL A 84 7.32 -7.03 7.15
N HIS A 85 8.27 -7.94 7.33
CA HIS A 85 7.97 -9.38 7.31
C HIS A 85 7.02 -9.78 8.46
N ARG A 86 7.28 -9.29 9.69
CA ARG A 86 6.44 -9.56 10.87
C ARG A 86 5.04 -8.95 10.76
N LEU A 87 4.88 -7.75 10.17
CA LEU A 87 3.55 -7.17 9.92
C LEU A 87 2.65 -8.15 9.15
N GLY A 88 3.16 -8.72 8.07
CA GLY A 88 2.42 -9.72 7.30
C GLY A 88 2.21 -11.03 8.05
N GLN A 89 3.25 -11.56 8.72
CA GLN A 89 3.16 -12.82 9.47
C GLN A 89 2.09 -12.76 10.57
N LEU A 90 2.02 -11.66 11.30
CA LEU A 90 1.07 -11.46 12.39
C LEU A 90 -0.35 -11.11 11.91
N THR A 91 -0.53 -10.94 10.60
CA THR A 91 -1.83 -10.74 9.95
C THR A 91 -2.17 -11.86 8.95
N ASN A 92 -1.66 -13.07 9.22
CA ASN A 92 -2.02 -14.31 8.55
C ASN A 92 -1.67 -14.39 7.05
N LYS A 93 -0.59 -13.73 6.59
CA LYS A 93 -0.12 -13.96 5.23
C LYS A 93 0.32 -15.40 5.03
N PRO A 94 0.31 -15.94 3.80
CA PRO A 94 0.82 -17.28 3.51
C PRO A 94 2.25 -17.47 4.03
N SER A 95 2.54 -18.64 4.62
CA SER A 95 3.84 -18.91 5.26
C SER A 95 5.01 -18.95 4.27
N ASP A 96 4.74 -19.18 2.98
CA ASP A 96 5.72 -19.18 1.89
C ASP A 96 5.91 -17.80 1.23
N SER A 97 5.15 -16.79 1.68
CA SER A 97 5.31 -15.39 1.30
C SER A 97 6.34 -14.70 2.19
N THR A 98 7.37 -14.11 1.56
CA THR A 98 8.50 -13.46 2.24
C THR A 98 8.63 -11.98 1.82
N LEU A 99 9.83 -11.47 1.68
CA LEU A 99 10.08 -10.14 1.14
C LEU A 99 10.30 -10.21 -0.37
N HIS A 100 9.88 -9.17 -1.06
CA HIS A 100 10.00 -9.07 -2.52
C HIS A 100 11.43 -8.74 -2.93
N ILE A 101 11.90 -9.41 -3.99
CA ILE A 101 13.07 -9.00 -4.76
C ILE A 101 12.55 -8.33 -6.03
N HIS A 102 12.82 -7.03 -6.19
CA HIS A 102 12.30 -6.29 -7.33
C HIS A 102 12.93 -6.81 -8.65
N PRO A 103 12.15 -7.01 -9.72
CA PRO A 103 12.65 -7.63 -10.94
C PRO A 103 13.82 -6.88 -11.60
N ILE A 104 13.94 -5.58 -11.43
CA ILE A 104 15.05 -4.80 -12.01
C ILE A 104 15.77 -3.86 -11.02
N LEU A 105 15.14 -3.50 -9.89
CA LEU A 105 15.72 -2.62 -8.86
C LEU A 105 16.18 -3.46 -7.66
N ASN A 106 16.96 -4.50 -7.89
CA ASN A 106 17.32 -5.54 -6.95
C ASN A 106 18.81 -5.55 -6.60
N ASN A 107 19.42 -4.38 -6.51
CA ASN A 107 20.78 -4.26 -6.04
C ASN A 107 21.94 -4.70 -6.95
N THR A 108 21.66 -5.04 -8.19
CA THR A 108 22.71 -5.24 -9.19
C THR A 108 23.26 -3.92 -9.73
N SER A 109 22.75 -2.77 -9.26
CA SER A 109 23.17 -1.44 -9.67
C SER A 109 24.17 -0.82 -8.70
N GLU A 110 25.01 0.09 -9.16
CA GLU A 110 25.99 0.84 -8.36
C GLU A 110 25.36 1.68 -7.21
N PHE A 111 24.04 1.81 -7.20
CA PHE A 111 23.25 2.52 -6.16
C PHE A 111 22.60 1.59 -5.15
N GLY A 112 22.80 0.29 -5.26
CA GLY A 112 22.23 -0.69 -4.34
C GLY A 112 22.94 -0.72 -2.99
N VAL A 113 22.24 -1.23 -1.98
CA VAL A 113 22.77 -1.39 -0.61
C VAL A 113 23.31 -2.81 -0.34
N ALA A 114 23.66 -3.56 -1.37
CA ALA A 114 24.10 -4.96 -1.32
C ALA A 114 23.10 -5.94 -0.66
N ASP A 115 21.80 -5.64 -0.74
CA ASP A 115 20.70 -6.46 -0.23
C ASP A 115 19.57 -6.50 -1.26
N ALA A 116 19.31 -7.65 -1.87
CA ALA A 116 18.33 -7.80 -2.94
C ALA A 116 16.88 -7.57 -2.48
N GLU A 117 16.59 -7.71 -1.19
CA GLU A 117 15.26 -7.48 -0.60
C GLU A 117 15.02 -6.01 -0.22
N ILE A 118 16.02 -5.15 -0.40
CA ILE A 118 15.90 -3.70 -0.25
C ILE A 118 15.93 -3.05 -1.63
N SER A 119 14.83 -2.46 -2.04
CA SER A 119 14.76 -1.64 -3.25
C SER A 119 15.17 -0.21 -2.92
N THR A 120 16.23 0.29 -3.56
CA THR A 120 16.63 1.69 -3.41
C THR A 120 15.74 2.59 -4.25
N ILE A 121 15.24 3.67 -3.66
CA ILE A 121 14.47 4.72 -4.33
C ILE A 121 15.39 5.93 -4.44
N SER A 122 16.04 6.07 -5.59
CA SER A 122 17.09 7.07 -5.82
C SER A 122 16.77 7.93 -7.03
N SER A 123 16.86 9.25 -6.86
CA SER A 123 16.74 10.21 -7.94
C SER A 123 17.82 10.01 -9.02
N LEU A 124 19.03 9.65 -8.62
CA LEU A 124 20.13 9.36 -9.54
C LEU A 124 19.91 8.06 -10.31
N GLN A 125 19.49 6.99 -9.63
CA GLN A 125 19.19 5.72 -10.28
C GLN A 125 18.04 5.87 -11.27
N ARG A 126 16.99 6.60 -10.90
CA ARG A 126 15.86 6.89 -11.79
C ARG A 126 16.32 7.60 -13.07
N LYS A 127 17.18 8.61 -12.94
CA LYS A 127 17.78 9.31 -14.08
C LYS A 127 18.58 8.38 -14.99
N LYS A 128 19.35 7.44 -14.44
CA LYS A 128 20.16 6.47 -15.22
C LYS A 128 19.33 5.37 -15.86
N THR A 129 18.36 4.80 -15.12
CA THR A 129 17.58 3.64 -15.59
C THR A 129 16.52 4.03 -16.62
N PHE A 130 15.88 5.18 -16.42
CA PHE A 130 14.79 5.68 -17.27
C PHE A 130 15.16 6.95 -18.03
N GLY A 131 16.38 7.33 -18.04
CA GLY A 131 17.11 8.57 -18.19
C GLY A 131 16.73 9.52 -19.30
N ASN A 132 16.44 9.15 -20.50
CA ASN A 132 16.24 10.15 -21.58
C ASN A 132 14.78 10.45 -21.91
N GLN A 133 13.86 9.59 -21.54
CA GLN A 133 12.44 9.86 -21.77
C GLN A 133 11.87 10.90 -20.79
N GLN A 134 12.48 11.04 -19.61
CA GLN A 134 12.06 12.04 -18.62
C GLN A 134 12.78 13.38 -18.78
N ASN A 135 14.05 13.40 -19.22
CA ASN A 135 14.78 14.65 -19.48
C ASN A 135 14.17 15.48 -20.62
N GLN A 136 13.51 14.86 -21.59
CA GLN A 136 12.77 15.60 -22.62
C GLN A 136 11.52 16.32 -22.09
N ARG A 137 10.99 15.92 -20.91
CA ARG A 137 9.84 16.57 -20.28
C ARG A 137 10.22 17.82 -19.49
N HIS A 138 11.49 18.00 -19.12
CA HIS A 138 11.94 19.05 -18.20
C HIS A 138 12.68 20.23 -18.87
N THR A 139 12.94 20.17 -20.17
CA THR A 139 13.66 21.24 -20.88
C THR A 139 12.78 22.38 -21.41
N GLY A 140 11.47 22.33 -21.17
CA GLY A 140 10.52 23.35 -21.60
C GLY A 140 10.02 24.24 -20.47
N SER A 141 9.56 25.44 -20.80
CA SER A 141 8.95 26.40 -19.88
C SER A 141 7.60 25.95 -19.28
N ARG A 142 7.09 24.77 -19.68
CA ARG A 142 5.82 24.21 -19.22
C ARG A 142 6.03 22.78 -18.77
N ARG A 143 5.97 22.56 -17.44
CA ARG A 143 5.99 21.22 -16.85
C ARG A 143 4.56 20.65 -16.83
N TYR A 144 4.41 19.43 -17.31
CA TYR A 144 3.26 18.58 -17.04
C TYR A 144 3.81 17.23 -16.58
N ASP A 145 3.76 17.00 -15.29
CA ASP A 145 4.18 15.72 -14.68
C ASP A 145 2.94 15.09 -14.04
N ALA A 146 2.34 14.15 -14.76
CA ALA A 146 1.16 13.45 -14.27
C ALA A 146 1.55 12.58 -13.08
N ALA A 147 0.78 12.66 -11.99
CA ALA A 147 0.92 11.80 -10.84
C ALA A 147 0.80 10.32 -11.27
N GLN A 148 1.76 9.52 -10.81
CA GLN A 148 1.82 8.08 -11.12
C GLN A 148 1.27 7.27 -9.95
N TRP A 149 -0.01 7.43 -9.66
CA TRP A 149 -0.70 6.65 -8.65
C TRP A 149 -0.63 5.16 -8.92
N HIS A 150 -0.12 4.37 -7.98
CA HIS A 150 0.00 2.92 -8.10
C HIS A 150 0.01 2.24 -6.73
N SER A 151 -0.29 0.95 -6.71
CA SER A 151 0.10 0.02 -5.67
C SER A 151 1.34 -0.75 -6.14
N ASP A 152 2.23 -1.12 -5.23
CA ASP A 152 3.49 -1.80 -5.58
C ASP A 152 3.21 -3.18 -6.20
N ILE A 153 3.97 -3.48 -7.27
CA ILE A 153 4.10 -4.83 -7.85
C ILE A 153 2.79 -5.58 -8.15
N GLN A 154 1.72 -4.89 -8.51
CA GLN A 154 0.43 -5.49 -8.88
C GLN A 154 0.52 -6.47 -10.06
N PHE A 155 1.59 -6.45 -10.82
CA PHE A 155 1.86 -7.41 -11.91
C PHE A 155 2.31 -8.80 -11.44
N GLU A 156 2.61 -8.98 -10.15
CA GLU A 156 2.96 -10.28 -9.59
C GLU A 156 1.69 -11.09 -9.27
N PRO A 157 1.71 -12.43 -9.48
CA PRO A 157 0.61 -13.31 -9.07
C PRO A 157 0.26 -13.17 -7.58
N VAL A 158 1.26 -12.97 -6.73
CA VAL A 158 1.11 -12.68 -5.30
C VAL A 158 1.72 -11.31 -5.03
N PRO A 159 0.92 -10.22 -5.06
CA PRO A 159 1.43 -8.86 -4.93
C PRO A 159 1.75 -8.50 -3.47
N ALA A 160 2.15 -7.25 -3.28
CA ALA A 160 2.55 -6.73 -1.98
C ALA A 160 1.41 -6.67 -0.97
N ASP A 161 1.74 -6.96 0.30
CA ASP A 161 0.97 -6.57 1.47
C ASP A 161 1.47 -5.22 2.02
N TYR A 162 2.38 -5.24 2.97
CA TYR A 162 2.93 -4.02 3.56
C TYR A 162 4.23 -3.60 2.87
N THR A 163 4.35 -2.31 2.63
CA THR A 163 5.60 -1.69 2.18
C THR A 163 6.03 -0.62 3.19
N SER A 164 7.33 -0.57 3.46
CA SER A 164 7.94 0.52 4.20
C SER A 164 8.94 1.28 3.34
N LEU A 165 8.93 2.60 3.44
CA LEU A 165 9.91 3.50 2.82
C LEU A 165 10.52 4.39 3.90
N ARG A 166 11.84 4.32 4.04
CA ARG A 166 12.64 5.18 4.91
C ARG A 166 13.53 6.06 4.04
N LEU A 167 13.38 7.38 4.12
CA LEU A 167 14.24 8.30 3.37
C LEU A 167 15.48 8.67 4.19
N THR A 168 16.64 8.32 3.64
CA THR A 168 17.96 8.55 4.27
C THR A 168 18.66 9.79 3.73
N GLN A 169 18.16 10.39 2.65
CA GLN A 169 18.61 11.65 2.10
C GLN A 169 17.41 12.42 1.54
N LEU A 170 17.32 13.70 1.87
CA LEU A 170 16.21 14.56 1.48
C LEU A 170 16.71 15.75 0.66
N PRO A 171 15.95 16.20 -0.37
CA PRO A 171 16.17 17.49 -0.98
C PRO A 171 15.81 18.64 0.00
N GLN A 172 16.23 19.86 -0.30
CA GLN A 172 15.89 21.04 0.51
C GLN A 172 14.38 21.23 0.67
N THR A 173 13.62 20.89 -0.34
CA THR A 173 12.15 20.88 -0.36
C THR A 173 11.64 20.04 -1.52
N GLY A 174 10.36 19.66 -1.49
CA GLY A 174 9.77 18.78 -2.51
C GLY A 174 10.07 17.30 -2.26
N GLY A 175 9.74 16.45 -3.22
CA GLY A 175 9.92 15.00 -3.10
C GLY A 175 8.96 14.34 -2.10
N ASP A 176 7.82 14.98 -1.82
CA ASP A 176 6.79 14.44 -0.94
C ASP A 176 6.19 13.15 -1.52
N THR A 177 5.51 12.39 -0.67
CA THR A 177 4.75 11.22 -1.09
C THR A 177 3.29 11.39 -0.69
N LEU A 178 2.38 11.02 -1.59
CA LEU A 178 0.95 11.05 -1.37
C LEU A 178 0.40 9.62 -1.39
N TRP A 179 -0.62 9.37 -0.56
CA TRP A 179 -1.40 8.13 -0.57
C TRP A 179 -2.88 8.42 -0.77
N ALA A 180 -3.60 7.50 -1.41
CA ALA A 180 -5.04 7.56 -1.64
C ALA A 180 -5.69 6.24 -1.24
N SER A 181 -6.89 6.31 -0.63
CA SER A 181 -7.61 5.16 -0.12
C SER A 181 -8.39 4.44 -1.22
N GLY A 182 -8.05 3.19 -1.48
CA GLY A 182 -8.81 2.30 -2.37
C GLY A 182 -10.18 1.92 -1.82
N TYR A 183 -10.37 1.93 -0.48
CA TYR A 183 -11.66 1.76 0.16
C TYR A 183 -12.60 2.91 -0.20
N GLU A 184 -12.13 4.16 -0.05
CA GLU A 184 -12.92 5.35 -0.37
C GLU A 184 -13.22 5.45 -1.87
N ILE A 185 -12.28 5.04 -2.74
CA ILE A 185 -12.57 4.99 -4.18
C ILE A 185 -13.76 4.06 -4.42
N TYR A 186 -13.81 2.87 -3.77
CA TYR A 186 -14.95 1.96 -3.90
C TYR A 186 -16.23 2.55 -3.32
N ASP A 187 -16.19 3.13 -2.13
CA ASP A 187 -17.35 3.63 -1.40
C ASP A 187 -18.02 4.85 -2.07
N ARG A 188 -17.28 5.61 -2.91
CA ARG A 188 -17.82 6.77 -3.63
C ARG A 188 -18.67 6.44 -4.83
N PHE A 189 -18.66 5.18 -5.26
CA PHE A 189 -19.52 4.75 -6.35
C PHE A 189 -20.87 4.24 -5.83
N SER A 190 -21.93 4.47 -6.64
CA SER A 190 -23.26 3.94 -6.35
C SER A 190 -23.27 2.42 -6.32
N ARG A 191 -24.24 1.82 -5.61
CA ARG A 191 -24.35 0.36 -5.49
C ARG A 191 -24.40 -0.35 -6.85
N ALA A 192 -25.01 0.22 -7.86
CA ALA A 192 -25.06 -0.35 -9.20
C ALA A 192 -23.64 -0.48 -9.82
N TYR A 193 -22.79 0.54 -9.65
CA TYR A 193 -21.41 0.48 -10.08
C TYR A 193 -20.57 -0.48 -9.23
N GLN A 194 -20.78 -0.51 -7.93
CA GLN A 194 -20.07 -1.43 -7.03
C GLN A 194 -20.31 -2.89 -7.43
N VAL A 195 -21.57 -3.28 -7.63
CA VAL A 195 -21.94 -4.64 -8.09
C VAL A 195 -21.32 -4.96 -9.45
N PHE A 196 -21.30 -4.01 -10.35
CA PHE A 196 -20.65 -4.17 -11.66
C PHE A 196 -19.14 -4.40 -11.49
N PHE A 197 -18.44 -3.59 -10.70
CA PHE A 197 -17.01 -3.73 -10.47
C PHE A 197 -16.61 -5.06 -9.80
N GLU A 198 -17.47 -5.56 -8.89
CA GLU A 198 -17.27 -6.83 -8.20
C GLU A 198 -17.28 -8.03 -9.14
N SER A 199 -17.88 -7.89 -10.32
CA SER A 199 -17.94 -8.95 -11.35
C SER A 199 -16.73 -8.97 -12.30
N LEU A 200 -15.82 -8.00 -12.17
CA LEU A 200 -14.75 -7.76 -13.14
C LEU A 200 -13.39 -8.24 -12.64
N THR A 201 -12.56 -8.67 -13.60
CA THR A 201 -11.14 -8.94 -13.43
C THR A 201 -10.31 -8.06 -14.36
N ALA A 202 -9.06 -7.83 -14.02
CA ALA A 202 -8.14 -7.09 -14.88
C ALA A 202 -6.82 -7.85 -15.06
N THR A 203 -6.21 -7.67 -16.21
CA THR A 203 -4.86 -8.15 -16.49
C THR A 203 -3.85 -7.04 -16.17
N PHE A 204 -2.88 -7.37 -15.32
CA PHE A 204 -1.83 -6.47 -14.86
C PHE A 204 -0.51 -6.86 -15.48
N VAL A 205 0.27 -5.89 -15.96
CA VAL A 205 1.54 -6.13 -16.64
C VAL A 205 2.60 -5.12 -16.18
N GLY A 206 3.80 -5.61 -15.90
CA GLY A 206 4.98 -4.79 -15.61
C GLY A 206 5.63 -4.18 -16.87
N ASP A 207 4.83 -3.63 -17.78
CA ASP A 207 5.25 -3.14 -19.12
C ASP A 207 6.48 -2.24 -19.06
N GLY A 208 6.56 -1.33 -18.09
CA GLY A 208 7.69 -0.40 -17.95
C GLY A 208 9.01 -1.12 -17.68
N PHE A 209 8.98 -2.18 -16.90
CA PHE A 209 10.15 -2.98 -16.54
C PHE A 209 10.57 -3.87 -17.71
N ILE A 210 9.62 -4.51 -18.37
CA ILE A 210 9.86 -5.33 -19.57
C ILE A 210 10.50 -4.48 -20.67
N LYS A 211 9.95 -3.29 -20.95
CA LYS A 211 10.47 -2.37 -21.95
C LYS A 211 11.87 -1.83 -21.58
N ALA A 212 12.10 -1.52 -20.31
CA ALA A 212 13.41 -1.07 -19.83
C ALA A 212 14.49 -2.14 -20.01
N ALA A 213 14.19 -3.40 -19.70
CA ALA A 213 15.09 -4.52 -19.92
C ALA A 213 15.35 -4.79 -21.40
N ALA A 214 14.30 -4.76 -22.23
CA ALA A 214 14.42 -4.94 -23.68
C ALA A 214 15.26 -3.82 -24.37
N ALA A 215 15.13 -2.59 -23.87
CA ALA A 215 15.90 -1.44 -24.40
C ALA A 215 17.38 -1.44 -23.96
N ASN A 216 17.73 -2.12 -22.87
CA ASN A 216 19.07 -2.13 -22.30
C ASN A 216 19.50 -3.55 -21.87
N PRO A 217 19.52 -4.55 -22.76
CA PRO A 217 19.68 -5.96 -22.40
C PRO A 217 21.04 -6.28 -21.74
N ASP A 218 22.07 -5.49 -22.05
CA ASP A 218 23.41 -5.65 -21.47
C ASP A 218 23.51 -5.11 -20.03
N LYS A 219 22.60 -4.21 -19.63
CA LYS A 219 22.65 -3.51 -18.33
C LYS A 219 21.51 -3.88 -17.40
N ILE A 220 20.34 -4.22 -17.94
CA ILE A 220 19.13 -4.50 -17.17
C ILE A 220 18.65 -5.90 -17.50
N LYS A 221 18.74 -6.79 -16.52
CA LYS A 221 18.18 -8.15 -16.62
C LYS A 221 17.05 -8.28 -15.64
N ILE A 222 15.92 -8.85 -16.10
CA ILE A 222 14.82 -9.19 -15.19
C ILE A 222 15.27 -10.35 -14.29
N TYR A 223 15.13 -10.18 -12.98
CA TYR A 223 15.33 -11.26 -12.01
C TYR A 223 14.16 -12.23 -12.13
N ASP A 224 14.42 -13.42 -12.66
CA ASP A 224 13.44 -14.42 -13.05
C ASP A 224 13.23 -15.53 -11.99
N GLN A 225 14.02 -15.51 -10.91
CA GLN A 225 13.89 -16.44 -9.80
C GLN A 225 12.76 -16.05 -8.85
N LYS A 226 12.58 -16.78 -7.76
CA LYS A 226 11.57 -16.49 -6.74
C LYS A 226 11.69 -15.07 -6.17
N ARG A 227 10.65 -14.27 -6.36
CA ARG A 227 10.54 -12.89 -5.85
C ARG A 227 9.60 -12.81 -4.65
N GLY A 228 9.96 -13.50 -3.56
CA GLY A 228 9.23 -13.46 -2.30
C GLY A 228 8.02 -14.41 -2.21
N SER A 229 7.53 -14.97 -3.31
CA SER A 229 6.54 -16.06 -3.36
C SER A 229 6.96 -17.11 -4.40
N PRO A 230 6.66 -18.39 -4.19
CA PRO A 230 6.91 -19.44 -5.21
C PRO A 230 6.19 -19.18 -6.54
N LYS A 231 5.10 -18.41 -6.53
CA LYS A 231 4.33 -18.04 -7.72
C LYS A 231 4.91 -16.84 -8.47
N ASN A 232 5.71 -16.03 -7.81
CA ASN A 232 6.33 -14.84 -8.39
C ASN A 232 7.69 -15.20 -9.01
N VAL A 233 7.65 -15.80 -10.20
CA VAL A 233 8.82 -16.27 -10.93
C VAL A 233 8.70 -15.92 -12.41
N GLY A 234 9.82 -16.05 -13.14
CA GLY A 234 9.85 -15.77 -14.58
C GLY A 234 9.93 -14.28 -14.91
N ASN A 235 9.95 -13.96 -16.18
CA ASN A 235 10.19 -12.63 -16.74
C ASN A 235 8.98 -12.00 -17.45
N GLU A 236 7.84 -12.66 -17.48
CA GLU A 236 6.63 -12.14 -18.12
C GLU A 236 5.98 -11.00 -17.35
N LEU A 237 6.15 -10.97 -16.02
CA LEU A 237 5.63 -9.94 -15.11
C LEU A 237 4.15 -9.63 -15.39
N THR A 238 3.32 -10.69 -15.42
CA THR A 238 1.89 -10.59 -15.75
C THR A 238 1.05 -11.39 -14.75
N ALA A 239 -0.07 -10.82 -14.34
CA ALA A 239 -1.05 -11.47 -13.47
C ALA A 239 -2.48 -11.01 -13.79
N VAL A 240 -3.47 -11.84 -13.40
CA VAL A 240 -4.89 -11.49 -13.43
C VAL A 240 -5.41 -11.39 -12.01
N HIS A 241 -6.05 -10.27 -11.69
CA HIS A 241 -6.61 -10.01 -10.37
C HIS A 241 -8.03 -9.45 -10.46
N PRO A 242 -8.86 -9.57 -9.40
CA PRO A 242 -10.15 -8.91 -9.34
C PRO A 242 -9.98 -7.39 -9.35
N VAL A 243 -10.92 -6.68 -9.99
CA VAL A 243 -10.99 -5.20 -9.98
C VAL A 243 -11.26 -4.69 -8.57
N VAL A 244 -12.12 -5.37 -7.82
CA VAL A 244 -12.39 -5.15 -6.39
C VAL A 244 -11.83 -6.33 -5.60
N ARG A 245 -10.93 -6.07 -4.65
CA ARG A 245 -10.44 -7.11 -3.74
C ARG A 245 -10.93 -6.90 -2.32
N THR A 246 -10.96 -7.98 -1.56
CA THR A 246 -11.12 -7.93 -0.10
C THR A 246 -9.74 -7.83 0.56
N ASN A 247 -9.58 -6.89 1.49
CA ASN A 247 -8.41 -6.86 2.36
C ASN A 247 -8.60 -7.92 3.47
N PRO A 248 -7.72 -8.91 3.61
CA PRO A 248 -7.91 -10.01 4.57
C PRO A 248 -7.84 -9.57 6.03
N VAL A 249 -7.24 -8.40 6.31
CA VAL A 249 -7.07 -7.88 7.67
C VAL A 249 -8.34 -7.18 8.15
N THR A 250 -8.93 -6.34 7.32
CA THR A 250 -10.12 -5.54 7.66
C THR A 250 -11.42 -6.18 7.23
N GLY A 251 -11.39 -7.07 6.25
CA GLY A 251 -12.57 -7.59 5.56
C GLY A 251 -13.25 -6.56 4.65
N TRP A 252 -12.60 -5.44 4.37
CA TRP A 252 -13.18 -4.36 3.57
C TRP A 252 -12.87 -4.50 2.09
N LYS A 253 -13.82 -4.07 1.25
CA LYS A 253 -13.69 -4.01 -0.19
C LYS A 253 -12.87 -2.78 -0.60
N SER A 254 -11.94 -2.98 -1.54
CA SER A 254 -11.08 -1.94 -2.10
C SER A 254 -11.02 -2.06 -3.62
N ILE A 255 -11.07 -0.94 -4.34
CA ILE A 255 -10.64 -0.93 -5.73
C ILE A 255 -9.16 -1.33 -5.77
N PHE A 256 -8.81 -2.24 -6.67
CA PHE A 256 -7.43 -2.69 -6.86
C PHE A 256 -6.89 -2.38 -8.26
N ALA A 257 -7.74 -2.36 -9.29
CA ALA A 257 -7.32 -2.10 -10.67
C ALA A 257 -7.13 -0.59 -10.93
N LEU A 258 -6.04 -0.02 -10.40
CA LEU A 258 -5.68 1.38 -10.60
C LEU A 258 -4.16 1.54 -10.76
N GLY A 259 -3.74 2.41 -11.64
CA GLY A 259 -2.33 2.75 -11.85
C GLY A 259 -1.81 2.36 -13.23
N PRO A 260 -0.48 2.19 -13.39
CA PRO A 260 0.13 1.86 -14.66
C PRO A 260 0.16 0.36 -14.98
N PHE A 261 -0.11 -0.51 -13.99
CA PHE A 261 -0.03 -1.96 -14.17
C PHE A 261 -1.30 -2.58 -14.74
N PRO A 262 -2.55 -2.17 -14.36
CA PRO A 262 -3.74 -2.66 -15.05
C PRO A 262 -3.68 -2.28 -16.53
N LYS A 263 -3.65 -3.29 -17.39
CA LYS A 263 -3.53 -3.14 -18.83
C LYS A 263 -4.90 -2.98 -19.48
N TYR A 264 -5.82 -3.86 -19.09
CA TYR A 264 -7.21 -3.87 -19.51
C TYR A 264 -8.07 -4.67 -18.52
N ILE A 265 -9.37 -4.41 -18.56
CA ILE A 265 -10.39 -5.18 -17.84
C ILE A 265 -10.87 -6.28 -18.77
N ASN A 266 -10.84 -7.53 -18.29
CA ASN A 266 -10.98 -8.72 -19.13
C ASN A 266 -12.38 -8.90 -19.73
N GLU A 267 -13.41 -8.44 -19.02
CA GLU A 267 -14.82 -8.59 -19.41
C GLU A 267 -15.36 -7.44 -20.28
N LEU A 268 -14.52 -6.41 -20.54
CA LEU A 268 -14.91 -5.23 -21.29
C LEU A 268 -14.16 -5.13 -22.63
N ASN A 269 -14.74 -4.42 -23.59
CA ASN A 269 -14.00 -4.01 -24.77
C ASN A 269 -12.95 -2.93 -24.45
N ASP A 270 -12.02 -2.70 -25.37
CA ASP A 270 -10.89 -1.80 -25.15
C ASP A 270 -11.30 -0.39 -24.70
N LYS A 271 -12.38 0.15 -25.31
CA LYS A 271 -12.84 1.49 -25.03
C LYS A 271 -13.48 1.60 -23.64
N GLU A 272 -14.35 0.65 -23.29
CA GLU A 272 -14.98 0.57 -21.96
C GLU A 272 -13.93 0.36 -20.88
N SER A 273 -12.94 -0.48 -21.12
CA SER A 273 -11.82 -0.74 -20.22
C SER A 273 -11.00 0.53 -19.96
N GLU A 274 -10.62 1.25 -21.02
CA GLU A 274 -9.88 2.52 -20.91
C GLU A 274 -10.66 3.56 -20.10
N GLU A 275 -11.95 3.71 -20.37
CA GLU A 275 -12.83 4.66 -19.70
C GLU A 275 -12.99 4.31 -18.21
N LEU A 276 -13.17 3.03 -17.87
CA LEU A 276 -13.31 2.60 -16.48
C LEU A 276 -12.02 2.76 -15.69
N LEU A 277 -10.87 2.35 -16.23
CA LEU A 277 -9.56 2.54 -15.58
C LEU A 277 -9.24 4.04 -15.40
N LYS A 278 -9.64 4.87 -16.38
CA LYS A 278 -9.53 6.33 -16.24
C LYS A 278 -10.43 6.86 -15.11
N LYS A 279 -11.68 6.38 -15.03
CA LYS A 279 -12.64 6.81 -14.00
C LYS A 279 -12.12 6.56 -12.58
N PHE A 280 -11.47 5.44 -12.32
CA PHE A 280 -10.84 5.18 -11.01
C PHE A 280 -9.75 6.20 -10.68
N LYS A 281 -8.90 6.58 -11.64
CA LYS A 281 -7.90 7.64 -11.44
C LYS A 281 -8.52 9.01 -11.24
N ASP A 282 -9.53 9.35 -12.03
CA ASP A 282 -10.25 10.62 -11.91
C ASP A 282 -10.88 10.76 -10.52
N THR A 283 -11.37 9.67 -9.93
CA THR A 283 -11.90 9.68 -8.55
C THR A 283 -10.85 10.15 -7.54
N ILE A 284 -9.56 9.78 -7.71
CA ILE A 284 -8.51 10.32 -6.86
C ILE A 284 -8.33 11.83 -7.11
N TYR A 285 -8.26 12.25 -8.38
CA TYR A 285 -7.99 13.66 -8.72
C TYR A 285 -9.12 14.61 -8.32
N GLU A 286 -10.35 14.14 -8.35
CA GLU A 286 -11.54 14.92 -8.04
C GLU A 286 -11.88 14.97 -6.54
N ASN A 287 -11.29 14.06 -5.73
CA ASN A 287 -11.62 13.92 -4.30
C ASN A 287 -10.35 14.00 -3.44
N HIS A 288 -9.98 15.20 -3.04
CA HIS A 288 -8.76 15.41 -2.24
C HIS A 288 -8.86 14.86 -0.81
N ASP A 289 -10.05 14.69 -0.26
CA ASP A 289 -10.31 14.21 1.09
C ASP A 289 -10.05 12.70 1.27
N LEU A 290 -9.94 11.92 0.18
CA LEU A 290 -9.49 10.52 0.23
C LEU A 290 -7.95 10.36 0.13
N GLN A 291 -7.21 11.47 0.15
CA GLN A 291 -5.76 11.50 0.03
C GLN A 291 -5.11 11.99 1.31
N VAL A 292 -3.86 11.59 1.51
CA VAL A 292 -2.94 12.19 2.50
C VAL A 292 -1.60 12.46 1.84
N ARG A 293 -0.96 13.58 2.21
CA ARG A 293 0.37 13.97 1.74
C ARG A 293 1.34 14.02 2.91
N LEU A 294 2.43 13.27 2.81
CA LEU A 294 3.55 13.35 3.74
C LEU A 294 4.62 14.27 3.18
N LYS A 295 4.89 15.35 3.91
CA LYS A 295 6.13 16.10 3.77
C LYS A 295 7.20 15.43 4.62
N TRP A 296 8.23 14.91 3.97
CA TRP A 296 9.40 14.38 4.64
C TRP A 296 10.15 15.52 5.31
N LYS A 297 10.36 15.45 6.63
CA LYS A 297 10.94 16.55 7.43
C LYS A 297 12.36 16.25 7.87
N SER A 298 12.65 14.98 8.15
CA SER A 298 13.93 14.54 8.69
C SER A 298 14.44 13.31 7.95
N GLU A 299 15.75 13.17 7.86
CA GLU A 299 16.34 11.90 7.47
C GLU A 299 15.83 10.80 8.39
N ASN A 300 15.65 9.62 7.83
CA ASN A 300 15.06 8.45 8.47
C ASN A 300 13.60 8.60 8.90
N ASP A 301 12.86 9.61 8.40
CA ASP A 301 11.39 9.54 8.43
C ASP A 301 10.95 8.26 7.71
N LEU A 302 9.94 7.60 8.25
CA LEU A 302 9.44 6.31 7.78
C LEU A 302 7.94 6.40 7.48
N ALA A 303 7.53 5.86 6.34
CA ALA A 303 6.14 5.57 6.03
C ALA A 303 5.95 4.07 5.83
N ILE A 304 4.85 3.51 6.34
CA ILE A 304 4.46 2.11 6.13
C ILE A 304 3.01 2.08 5.65
N TRP A 305 2.75 1.40 4.52
CA TRP A 305 1.40 1.35 3.95
C TRP A 305 0.98 -0.06 3.55
N ASP A 306 -0.33 -0.23 3.40
CA ASP A 306 -0.94 -1.47 2.94
C ASP A 306 -1.29 -1.37 1.45
N ASN A 307 -0.55 -2.08 0.60
CA ASN A 307 -0.74 -2.08 -0.86
C ASN A 307 -2.06 -2.72 -1.31
N ARG A 308 -2.74 -3.42 -0.43
CA ARG A 308 -4.03 -4.06 -0.72
C ARG A 308 -5.15 -3.03 -0.84
N SER A 309 -4.96 -1.84 -0.26
CA SER A 309 -6.00 -0.80 -0.16
C SER A 309 -5.49 0.64 -0.27
N ALA A 310 -4.20 0.86 -0.46
CA ALA A 310 -3.63 2.19 -0.65
C ALA A 310 -2.86 2.29 -1.97
N PHE A 311 -3.09 3.38 -2.69
CA PHE A 311 -2.30 3.80 -3.84
C PHE A 311 -1.40 4.94 -3.44
N HIS A 312 -0.22 5.04 -4.04
CA HIS A 312 0.71 6.11 -3.74
C HIS A 312 1.37 6.71 -4.96
N THR A 313 1.89 7.92 -4.81
CA THR A 313 2.67 8.64 -5.82
C THR A 313 3.66 9.57 -5.13
N ALA A 314 4.84 9.76 -5.73
CA ALA A 314 5.81 10.75 -5.27
C ALA A 314 5.72 12.01 -6.13
N THR A 315 6.01 13.17 -5.52
CA THR A 315 6.23 14.40 -6.29
C THR A 315 7.66 14.41 -6.83
N ASN A 316 7.83 14.96 -8.03
CA ASN A 316 9.14 15.08 -8.71
C ASN A 316 9.55 16.55 -8.86
N ASP A 317 9.22 17.37 -7.88
CA ASP A 317 9.32 18.83 -7.87
C ASP A 317 10.60 19.36 -7.22
N TYR A 318 11.60 18.49 -7.03
CA TYR A 318 12.86 18.80 -6.32
C TYR A 318 14.11 18.83 -7.20
N GLU A 319 13.96 18.92 -8.52
CA GLU A 319 15.12 18.98 -9.43
C GLU A 319 15.97 20.23 -9.16
N GLY A 320 17.27 20.02 -8.93
CA GLY A 320 18.21 21.10 -8.56
C GLY A 320 18.19 21.49 -7.09
N LEU A 321 17.33 20.86 -6.25
CA LEU A 321 17.20 21.15 -4.83
C LEU A 321 17.86 20.10 -3.92
N GLY A 322 18.66 19.21 -4.50
CA GLY A 322 19.33 18.12 -3.81
C GLY A 322 18.82 16.74 -4.24
N GLU A 323 19.49 15.70 -3.75
CA GLU A 323 19.15 14.33 -4.06
C GLU A 323 18.13 13.78 -3.07
N ARG A 324 17.32 12.83 -3.54
CA ARG A 324 16.37 12.08 -2.74
C ARG A 324 16.76 10.62 -2.80
N PHE A 325 17.04 10.04 -1.64
CA PHE A 325 17.41 8.62 -1.53
C PHE A 325 16.68 7.97 -0.37
N GLY A 326 16.25 6.73 -0.57
CA GLY A 326 15.61 5.95 0.48
C GLY A 326 15.64 4.46 0.22
N ASN A 327 15.45 3.70 1.29
CA ASN A 327 15.41 2.25 1.31
C ASN A 327 13.97 1.78 1.50
N ARG A 328 13.54 0.91 0.60
CA ARG A 328 12.18 0.35 0.58
C ARG A 328 12.25 -1.16 0.79
N ALA A 329 11.53 -1.66 1.81
CA ALA A 329 11.26 -3.08 1.97
C ALA A 329 9.79 -3.35 1.62
N VAL A 330 9.53 -4.41 0.85
CA VAL A 330 8.21 -4.78 0.34
C VAL A 330 7.90 -6.21 0.80
N GLY A 331 6.85 -6.38 1.59
CA GLY A 331 6.31 -7.68 1.97
C GLY A 331 5.44 -8.25 0.86
N ILE A 332 5.48 -9.57 0.69
CA ILE A 332 4.56 -10.29 -0.19
C ILE A 332 3.39 -10.80 0.65
N GLY A 333 2.17 -10.56 0.16
CA GLY A 333 0.94 -10.92 0.81
C GLY A 333 0.35 -12.25 0.32
N GLU A 334 -0.92 -12.20 -0.02
CA GLU A 334 -1.73 -13.30 -0.57
C GLU A 334 -2.13 -13.01 -2.02
N GLU A 335 -2.57 -14.04 -2.74
CA GLU A 335 -3.24 -13.85 -4.03
C GLU A 335 -4.51 -13.02 -3.82
N PRO A 336 -4.72 -11.94 -4.59
CA PRO A 336 -5.92 -11.12 -4.48
C PRO A 336 -7.20 -11.90 -4.71
N TYR A 337 -8.19 -11.65 -3.88
CA TYR A 337 -9.51 -12.27 -3.98
C TYR A 337 -10.62 -11.29 -3.60
N LEU A 338 -11.83 -11.57 -4.04
CA LEU A 338 -13.05 -10.95 -3.55
C LEU A 338 -13.85 -11.99 -2.75
N ASP A 339 -14.08 -11.71 -1.47
CA ASP A 339 -15.07 -12.44 -0.68
C ASP A 339 -16.45 -11.82 -0.93
N PRO A 340 -17.43 -12.58 -1.45
CA PRO A 340 -18.78 -12.05 -1.70
C PRO A 340 -19.48 -11.54 -0.43
N LYS A 341 -19.04 -11.97 0.75
CA LYS A 341 -19.60 -11.54 2.05
C LYS A 341 -18.88 -10.33 2.63
N SER A 342 -17.77 -9.91 2.01
CA SER A 342 -17.05 -8.71 2.46
C SER A 342 -17.89 -7.47 2.27
N ARG A 343 -17.62 -6.45 3.07
CA ARG A 343 -18.40 -5.21 3.14
C ARG A 343 -17.54 -4.01 2.79
N SER A 344 -18.16 -2.90 2.49
CA SER A 344 -17.44 -1.65 2.32
C SER A 344 -16.94 -1.11 3.68
N ARG A 345 -15.95 -0.23 3.65
CA ARG A 345 -15.46 0.45 4.85
C ARG A 345 -16.58 1.25 5.53
N THR A 346 -17.33 2.01 4.75
CA THR A 346 -18.45 2.84 5.24
C THR A 346 -19.52 2.01 5.93
N GLU A 347 -19.98 0.91 5.32
CA GLU A 347 -20.97 0.01 5.92
C GLU A 347 -20.52 -0.53 7.29
N VAL A 348 -19.25 -0.91 7.43
CA VAL A 348 -18.73 -1.44 8.70
C VAL A 348 -18.57 -0.35 9.76
N LEU A 349 -18.10 0.84 9.39
CA LEU A 349 -17.94 1.94 10.34
C LEU A 349 -19.28 2.49 10.83
N GLU A 350 -20.28 2.59 9.96
CA GLU A 350 -21.64 2.99 10.35
C GLU A 350 -22.27 2.01 11.35
N GLU A 351 -22.11 0.70 11.12
CA GLU A 351 -22.58 -0.31 12.05
C GLU A 351 -21.87 -0.23 13.41
N ARG A 352 -20.54 -0.07 13.43
CA ARG A 352 -19.78 0.14 14.67
C ARG A 352 -20.30 1.35 15.45
N GLN A 353 -20.59 2.46 14.78
CA GLN A 353 -21.14 3.67 15.41
C GLN A 353 -22.55 3.46 15.96
N GLN A 354 -23.41 2.70 15.26
CA GLN A 354 -24.74 2.37 15.71
C GLN A 354 -24.72 1.51 16.97
N ASN A 355 -23.85 0.49 17.01
CA ASN A 355 -23.69 -0.39 18.17
C ASN A 355 -23.22 0.39 19.42
N VAL A 356 -22.24 1.28 19.29
CA VAL A 356 -21.79 2.16 20.39
C VAL A 356 -22.93 3.03 20.92
N LYS A 357 -23.80 3.56 20.06
CA LYS A 357 -24.95 4.38 20.47
C LYS A 357 -26.04 3.56 21.19
N VAL A 358 -26.21 2.30 20.83
CA VAL A 358 -27.14 1.37 21.48
C VAL A 358 -26.65 1.01 22.87
N ASP A 359 -25.38 0.66 23.01
CA ASP A 359 -24.76 0.31 24.30
C ASP A 359 -24.77 1.50 25.28
N ALA A 360 -24.50 2.71 24.79
CA ALA A 360 -24.58 3.94 25.58
C ALA A 360 -26.01 4.27 26.06
N LYS A 361 -27.06 3.86 25.33
CA LYS A 361 -28.45 4.04 25.73
C LYS A 361 -28.98 2.92 26.61
N GLY A 362 -28.45 1.70 26.44
CA GLY A 362 -28.83 0.54 27.28
C GLY A 362 -28.28 0.56 28.72
N GLY A 363 -27.29 1.43 28.98
CA GLY A 363 -26.71 1.63 30.31
C GLY A 363 -27.46 2.62 31.23
N ILE A 364 -28.58 3.18 30.79
CA ILE A 364 -29.40 4.11 31.59
C ILE A 364 -30.81 3.55 31.69
N ASP A 365 -31.04 2.51 32.48
CA ASP A 365 -32.30 2.28 33.18
C ASP A 365 -32.24 1.09 34.18
N THR A 366 -31.59 1.25 35.32
CA THR A 366 -31.79 0.41 36.49
C THR A 366 -31.74 1.25 37.77
N SER A 367 -32.55 2.31 37.84
CA SER A 367 -32.82 2.97 39.12
C SER A 367 -34.18 3.68 39.10
N ASN A 368 -35.28 2.92 39.06
CA ASN A 368 -36.55 3.43 39.56
C ASN A 368 -37.53 2.27 39.78
N THR A 369 -37.32 1.46 40.79
CA THR A 369 -38.38 0.76 41.50
C THR A 369 -37.97 0.52 42.94
N VAL A 370 -38.17 1.52 43.79
CA VAL A 370 -38.48 1.23 45.23
C VAL A 370 -39.46 2.32 45.72
N SER A 371 -40.55 1.79 46.26
CA SER A 371 -41.44 2.33 47.29
C SER A 371 -42.57 3.27 46.90
N ALA A 372 -43.79 2.81 46.89
CA ALA A 372 -44.68 2.84 48.08
C ALA A 372 -45.90 1.98 47.78
#